data_92c99b6e26ea51132e40330f203b8d1a
#
_entry.id   92c99b6e26ea51132e40330f203b8d1a
#
_cell.length_a   1.000
_cell.length_b   1.000
_cell.length_c   1.000
_cell.angle_alpha   90.00
_cell.angle_beta   90.00
_cell.angle_gamma   90.00
#
_symmetry.space_group_name_H-M   'P 1'
#
loop_
_entity.id
_entity.type
_entity.pdbx_description
1 polymer ?
#
loop_
_entity_poly.entity_id
_entity_poly.type
_entity_poly.pdbx_seq_one_letter_code
_entity_poly.pdbx_strand_id
1 'polypeptide(L)'
;MKKILFLHGFFATGSCPMARALKEAFEGTAVVQTPDLPLHPKEALKEIRSIIDREQPDLLIGNSCGSFLAQMLAPVVGIPALLGNPYFMMTEFLKERIGEHEYKAPRRDGNQQLVIDEALIEEFAELEAVQFDHCNPYYKNRVWGLFGEQDTLAHFSPLFLKHYNQAFHFPGGHTPTEQEVKTWYAPLAQKMLMEFSAKEERYFQHFKGGKYKFIHSAFDSETQERMVVYQALYGDQAYWARPEKMFFGKVTRDGRTFNRFTEIDIK
;
A
#
# COMPACT_ATOMS: atom_id res chain seq x y z
N MET A 1 -14.04 -14.38 -8.77
CA MET A 1 -14.33 -13.75 -7.46
C MET A 1 -13.27 -12.71 -7.21
N LYS A 2 -13.64 -11.53 -6.72
CA LYS A 2 -12.70 -10.47 -6.35
C LYS A 2 -11.80 -10.89 -5.20
N LYS A 3 -10.60 -10.34 -5.12
CA LYS A 3 -9.64 -10.63 -4.05
C LYS A 3 -9.23 -9.35 -3.32
N ILE A 4 -9.23 -9.40 -2.02
CA ILE A 4 -8.79 -8.31 -1.13
C ILE A 4 -7.57 -8.79 -0.34
N LEU A 5 -6.54 -7.98 -0.27
CA LEU A 5 -5.39 -8.21 0.61
C LEU A 5 -5.46 -7.22 1.78
N PHE A 6 -5.64 -7.74 2.98
CA PHE A 6 -5.68 -6.95 4.21
C PHE A 6 -4.32 -6.96 4.92
N LEU A 7 -3.83 -5.77 5.26
CA LEU A 7 -2.57 -5.52 5.95
C LEU A 7 -2.86 -4.97 7.35
N HIS A 8 -2.50 -5.73 8.37
CA HIS A 8 -2.80 -5.41 9.76
C HIS A 8 -1.88 -4.33 10.34
N GLY A 9 -2.27 -3.72 11.47
CA GLY A 9 -1.47 -2.75 12.23
C GLY A 9 -0.27 -3.38 12.94
N PHE A 10 0.64 -2.55 13.48
CA PHE A 10 1.94 -2.95 13.99
C PHE A 10 1.89 -4.08 15.03
N PHE A 11 1.07 -3.95 16.08
CA PHE A 11 0.91 -4.97 17.12
C PHE A 11 -0.17 -6.01 16.82
N ALA A 12 -0.79 -5.94 15.64
CA ALA A 12 -1.82 -6.88 15.23
C ALA A 12 -1.24 -8.05 14.44
N THR A 13 -2.10 -8.96 14.02
CA THR A 13 -1.77 -10.14 13.20
C THR A 13 -2.84 -10.35 12.13
N GLY A 14 -2.61 -11.27 11.20
CA GLY A 14 -3.59 -11.67 10.21
C GLY A 14 -4.83 -12.40 10.78
N SER A 15 -4.85 -12.68 12.09
CA SER A 15 -6.00 -13.26 12.81
C SER A 15 -6.73 -12.25 13.71
N CYS A 16 -6.40 -10.95 13.62
CA CYS A 16 -7.01 -9.90 14.43
C CYS A 16 -8.53 -9.76 14.19
N PRO A 17 -9.28 -9.10 15.11
CA PRO A 17 -10.74 -8.91 14.96
C PRO A 17 -11.14 -8.28 13.62
N MET A 18 -10.40 -7.26 13.16
CA MET A 18 -10.67 -6.63 11.87
C MET A 18 -10.52 -7.59 10.69
N ALA A 19 -9.52 -8.48 10.73
CA ALA A 19 -9.32 -9.50 9.70
C ALA A 19 -10.52 -10.48 9.63
N ARG A 20 -11.06 -10.87 10.79
CA ARG A 20 -12.26 -11.72 10.86
C ARG A 20 -13.48 -11.00 10.32
N ALA A 21 -13.72 -9.77 10.78
CA ALA A 21 -14.86 -8.98 10.35
C ALA A 21 -14.87 -8.71 8.83
N LEU A 22 -13.71 -8.47 8.23
CA LEU A 22 -13.58 -8.33 6.76
C LEU A 22 -13.92 -9.65 6.05
N LYS A 23 -13.42 -10.80 6.53
CA LYS A 23 -13.75 -12.11 5.94
C LYS A 23 -15.24 -12.39 5.98
N GLU A 24 -15.89 -12.14 7.13
CA GLU A 24 -17.34 -12.29 7.28
C GLU A 24 -18.13 -11.34 6.39
N ALA A 25 -17.72 -10.06 6.32
CA ALA A 25 -18.41 -9.05 5.51
C ALA A 25 -18.35 -9.34 4.00
N PHE A 26 -17.30 -10.03 3.55
CA PHE A 26 -17.09 -10.38 2.13
C PHE A 26 -17.38 -11.86 1.80
N GLU A 27 -17.93 -12.62 2.74
CA GLU A 27 -18.30 -14.00 2.50
C GLU A 27 -19.21 -14.14 1.26
N GLY A 28 -18.85 -15.06 0.37
CA GLY A 28 -19.55 -15.29 -0.90
C GLY A 28 -19.33 -14.23 -1.98
N THR A 29 -18.72 -13.07 -1.67
CA THR A 29 -18.53 -11.96 -2.65
C THR A 29 -17.08 -11.71 -3.02
N ALA A 30 -16.16 -11.80 -2.08
CA ALA A 30 -14.73 -11.69 -2.33
C ALA A 30 -13.90 -12.60 -1.41
N VAL A 31 -12.69 -12.95 -1.83
CA VAL A 31 -11.71 -13.65 -0.99
C VAL A 31 -10.86 -12.62 -0.27
N VAL A 32 -10.88 -12.63 1.06
CA VAL A 32 -10.04 -11.74 1.89
C VAL A 32 -8.84 -12.51 2.43
N GLN A 33 -7.67 -12.14 1.95
CA GLN A 33 -6.39 -12.66 2.43
C GLN A 33 -5.85 -11.78 3.54
N THR A 34 -5.40 -12.40 4.62
CA THR A 34 -4.97 -11.70 5.84
C THR A 34 -3.66 -12.32 6.34
N PRO A 35 -2.51 -12.09 5.69
CA PRO A 35 -1.22 -12.63 6.12
C PRO A 35 -0.80 -12.06 7.47
N ASP A 36 0.05 -12.81 8.19
CA ASP A 36 0.87 -12.24 9.26
C ASP A 36 2.07 -11.56 8.61
N LEU A 37 2.25 -10.26 8.86
CA LEU A 37 3.33 -9.49 8.25
C LEU A 37 4.63 -9.63 9.06
N PRO A 38 5.80 -9.65 8.41
CA PRO A 38 7.09 -9.46 9.08
C PRO A 38 7.12 -8.18 9.90
N LEU A 39 7.89 -8.18 10.98
CA LEU A 39 8.08 -7.02 11.85
C LEU A 39 8.84 -5.89 11.12
N HIS A 40 9.92 -6.26 10.43
CA HIS A 40 10.75 -5.34 9.68
C HIS A 40 10.04 -4.86 8.41
N PRO A 41 9.88 -3.54 8.21
CA PRO A 41 9.02 -3.03 7.14
C PRO A 41 9.54 -3.31 5.73
N LYS A 42 10.86 -3.42 5.53
CA LYS A 42 11.45 -3.81 4.24
C LYS A 42 11.12 -5.25 3.89
N GLU A 43 11.18 -6.16 4.85
CA GLU A 43 10.77 -7.55 4.69
C GLU A 43 9.25 -7.65 4.46
N ALA A 44 8.47 -6.88 5.23
CA ALA A 44 7.02 -6.81 5.06
C ALA A 44 6.64 -6.36 3.65
N LEU A 45 7.25 -5.30 3.12
CA LEU A 45 7.01 -4.84 1.75
C LEU A 45 7.38 -5.91 0.70
N LYS A 46 8.47 -6.64 0.90
CA LYS A 46 8.89 -7.76 0.02
C LYS A 46 7.88 -8.90 0.06
N GLU A 47 7.44 -9.30 1.27
CA GLU A 47 6.42 -10.35 1.46
C GLU A 47 5.09 -9.96 0.83
N ILE A 48 4.58 -8.76 1.13
CA ILE A 48 3.34 -8.22 0.56
C ILE A 48 3.42 -8.22 -0.96
N ARG A 49 4.55 -7.78 -1.52
CA ARG A 49 4.75 -7.77 -2.97
C ARG A 49 4.73 -9.18 -3.56
N SER A 50 5.34 -10.16 -2.90
CA SER A 50 5.28 -11.57 -3.32
C SER A 50 3.86 -12.12 -3.32
N ILE A 51 3.06 -11.77 -2.28
CA ILE A 51 1.65 -12.13 -2.22
C ILE A 51 0.87 -11.47 -3.38
N ILE A 52 1.10 -10.19 -3.64
CA ILE A 52 0.45 -9.46 -4.73
C ILE A 52 0.74 -10.12 -6.09
N ASP A 53 1.98 -10.49 -6.35
CA ASP A 53 2.37 -11.13 -7.61
C ASP A 53 1.70 -12.49 -7.81
N ARG A 54 1.60 -13.29 -6.74
CA ARG A 54 0.99 -14.62 -6.78
C ARG A 54 -0.54 -14.55 -6.84
N GLU A 55 -1.13 -13.73 -6.00
CA GLU A 55 -2.56 -13.72 -5.77
C GLU A 55 -3.34 -12.71 -6.60
N GLN A 56 -2.66 -11.66 -7.10
CA GLN A 56 -3.26 -10.59 -7.92
C GLN A 56 -4.53 -10.00 -7.28
N PRO A 57 -4.45 -9.40 -6.06
CA PRO A 57 -5.61 -8.80 -5.41
C PRO A 57 -6.16 -7.62 -6.21
N ASP A 58 -7.47 -7.41 -6.11
CA ASP A 58 -8.18 -6.28 -6.74
C ASP A 58 -8.16 -5.02 -5.84
N LEU A 59 -7.93 -5.18 -4.53
CA LEU A 59 -7.92 -4.10 -3.55
C LEU A 59 -6.95 -4.41 -2.41
N LEU A 60 -6.20 -3.40 -1.98
CA LEU A 60 -5.47 -3.42 -0.71
C LEU A 60 -6.32 -2.73 0.37
N ILE A 61 -6.41 -3.32 1.56
CA ILE A 61 -6.96 -2.67 2.75
C ILE A 61 -5.87 -2.67 3.81
N GLY A 62 -5.50 -1.51 4.31
CA GLY A 62 -4.58 -1.38 5.44
C GLY A 62 -5.28 -0.84 6.68
N ASN A 63 -4.72 -1.08 7.86
CA ASN A 63 -5.06 -0.36 9.08
C ASN A 63 -3.79 0.08 9.81
N SER A 64 -3.71 1.34 10.26
CA SER A 64 -2.56 1.88 11.00
C SER A 64 -1.23 1.69 10.21
N CYS A 65 -0.25 0.97 10.73
CA CYS A 65 0.98 0.59 10.05
C CYS A 65 0.71 -0.17 8.73
N GLY A 66 -0.30 -1.05 8.69
CA GLY A 66 -0.72 -1.72 7.45
C GLY A 66 -1.16 -0.73 6.36
N SER A 67 -1.75 0.41 6.74
CA SER A 67 -2.07 1.50 5.81
C SER A 67 -0.81 2.19 5.27
N PHE A 68 0.20 2.39 6.12
CA PHE A 68 1.50 2.90 5.70
C PHE A 68 2.14 2.00 4.61
N LEU A 69 2.14 0.69 4.82
CA LEU A 69 2.67 -0.26 3.84
C LEU A 69 1.81 -0.32 2.56
N ALA A 70 0.47 -0.31 2.71
CA ALA A 70 -0.46 -0.34 1.57
C ALA A 70 -0.28 0.86 0.65
N GLN A 71 -0.18 2.07 1.20
CA GLN A 71 -0.04 3.28 0.40
C GLN A 71 1.31 3.37 -0.34
N MET A 72 2.38 2.80 0.21
CA MET A 72 3.67 2.74 -0.48
C MET A 72 3.63 1.81 -1.70
N LEU A 73 2.90 0.70 -1.59
CA LEU A 73 2.82 -0.30 -2.66
C LEU A 73 1.76 0.02 -3.71
N ALA A 74 0.61 0.56 -3.32
CA ALA A 74 -0.54 0.78 -4.20
C ALA A 74 -0.18 1.44 -5.55
N PRO A 75 0.54 2.59 -5.60
CA PRO A 75 0.89 3.22 -6.87
C PRO A 75 1.93 2.43 -7.67
N VAL A 76 2.81 1.67 -7.01
CA VAL A 76 3.83 0.85 -7.68
C VAL A 76 3.19 -0.37 -8.35
N VAL A 77 2.30 -1.05 -7.63
CA VAL A 77 1.65 -2.28 -8.12
C VAL A 77 0.43 -2.03 -9.00
N GLY A 78 -0.13 -0.82 -8.99
CA GLY A 78 -1.32 -0.50 -9.76
C GLY A 78 -2.64 -0.95 -9.14
N ILE A 79 -2.69 -1.14 -7.82
CA ILE A 79 -3.86 -1.63 -7.09
C ILE A 79 -4.44 -0.49 -6.24
N PRO A 80 -5.78 -0.24 -6.25
CA PRO A 80 -6.39 0.73 -5.36
C PRO A 80 -6.25 0.32 -3.89
N ALA A 81 -6.24 1.29 -2.97
CA ALA A 81 -6.07 1.02 -1.54
C ALA A 81 -7.05 1.80 -0.66
N LEU A 82 -7.65 1.11 0.32
CA LEU A 82 -8.39 1.69 1.43
C LEU A 82 -7.49 1.72 2.67
N LEU A 83 -7.21 2.90 3.18
CA LEU A 83 -6.33 3.14 4.31
C LEU A 83 -7.15 3.50 5.55
N GLY A 84 -7.29 2.58 6.48
CA GLY A 84 -7.96 2.81 7.76
C GLY A 84 -6.98 3.37 8.79
N ASN A 85 -7.33 4.48 9.42
CA ASN A 85 -6.54 5.13 10.46
C ASN A 85 -5.03 5.10 10.16
N PRO A 86 -4.59 5.56 8.96
CA PRO A 86 -3.21 5.42 8.53
C PRO A 86 -2.26 6.12 9.51
N TYR A 87 -1.17 5.45 9.86
CA TYR A 87 -0.14 6.01 10.72
C TYR A 87 1.13 6.27 9.88
N PHE A 88 1.41 7.53 9.56
CA PHE A 88 2.47 7.93 8.64
C PHE A 88 3.80 8.31 9.31
N MET A 89 3.86 8.35 10.65
CA MET A 89 5.05 8.72 11.42
C MET A 89 5.46 7.57 12.36
N MET A 90 5.72 6.40 11.75
CA MET A 90 6.06 5.18 12.49
C MET A 90 7.34 5.34 13.31
N THR A 91 8.30 6.14 12.85
CA THR A 91 9.54 6.42 13.56
C THR A 91 9.28 7.04 14.94
N GLU A 92 8.41 8.04 15.03
CA GLU A 92 8.05 8.66 16.32
C GLU A 92 7.30 7.66 17.21
N PHE A 93 6.33 6.94 16.64
CA PHE A 93 5.57 5.93 17.35
C PHE A 93 6.45 4.86 17.99
N LEU A 94 7.48 4.38 17.28
CA LEU A 94 8.36 3.32 17.74
C LEU A 94 9.40 3.82 18.77
N LYS A 95 9.92 5.04 18.61
CA LYS A 95 10.86 5.63 19.58
C LYS A 95 10.33 5.68 21.01
N GLU A 96 9.04 5.87 21.17
CA GLU A 96 8.37 5.85 22.49
C GLU A 96 8.15 4.44 23.06
N ARG A 97 8.48 3.37 22.28
CA ARG A 97 8.14 1.98 22.58
C ARG A 97 9.30 1.01 22.41
N ILE A 98 10.54 1.49 22.59
CA ILE A 98 11.73 0.60 22.51
C ILE A 98 11.63 -0.49 23.57
N GLY A 99 11.93 -1.73 23.20
CA GLY A 99 11.93 -2.89 24.10
C GLY A 99 11.12 -4.08 23.57
N GLU A 100 10.88 -5.03 24.48
CA GLU A 100 10.13 -6.25 24.21
C GLU A 100 8.63 -6.02 24.34
N HIS A 101 7.87 -6.57 23.40
CA HIS A 101 6.40 -6.48 23.34
C HIS A 101 5.80 -7.79 22.86
N GLU A 102 4.47 -7.86 22.92
CA GLU A 102 3.70 -8.99 22.42
C GLU A 102 2.69 -8.55 21.36
N TYR A 103 2.44 -9.42 20.38
CA TYR A 103 1.33 -9.24 19.45
C TYR A 103 -0.01 -9.43 20.19
N LYS A 104 -0.99 -8.60 19.85
CA LYS A 104 -2.31 -8.56 20.49
C LYS A 104 -3.25 -9.71 20.08
N ALA A 105 -2.85 -10.51 19.11
CA ALA A 105 -3.59 -11.67 18.62
C ALA A 105 -2.60 -12.77 18.22
N PRO A 106 -3.00 -14.05 18.22
CA PRO A 106 -2.12 -15.14 17.85
C PRO A 106 -1.62 -15.03 16.40
N ARG A 107 -0.32 -15.21 16.21
CA ARG A 107 0.31 -15.40 14.90
C ARG A 107 0.26 -16.87 14.49
N ARG A 108 0.17 -17.15 13.18
CA ARG A 108 0.14 -18.52 12.64
C ARG A 108 1.47 -19.25 12.78
N ASP A 109 2.59 -18.50 12.82
CA ASP A 109 3.93 -19.04 13.05
C ASP A 109 4.21 -19.39 14.52
N GLY A 110 3.29 -19.03 15.44
CA GLY A 110 3.41 -19.26 16.88
C GLY A 110 4.29 -18.26 17.60
N ASN A 111 4.96 -17.34 16.90
CA ASN A 111 5.78 -16.30 17.53
C ASN A 111 4.89 -15.15 18.03
N GLN A 112 4.83 -14.96 19.34
CA GLN A 112 4.04 -13.89 19.98
C GLN A 112 4.88 -12.68 20.39
N GLN A 113 6.19 -12.82 20.41
CA GLN A 113 7.11 -11.78 20.86
C GLN A 113 7.59 -10.92 19.68
N LEU A 114 7.79 -9.63 19.94
CA LEU A 114 8.45 -8.72 19.04
C LEU A 114 9.36 -7.77 19.82
N VAL A 115 10.42 -7.31 19.20
CA VAL A 115 11.37 -6.36 19.80
C VAL A 115 11.40 -5.10 18.95
N ILE A 116 11.20 -3.96 19.59
CA ILE A 116 11.39 -2.65 18.96
C ILE A 116 12.78 -2.17 19.35
N ASP A 117 13.66 -2.09 18.38
CA ASP A 117 15.04 -1.64 18.52
C ASP A 117 15.36 -0.49 17.56
N GLU A 118 16.59 0.04 17.67
CA GLU A 118 17.04 1.15 16.82
C GLU A 118 17.07 0.77 15.33
N ALA A 119 17.44 -0.47 15.00
CA ALA A 119 17.51 -0.93 13.61
C ALA A 119 16.12 -0.92 12.95
N LEU A 120 15.09 -1.37 13.67
CA LEU A 120 13.71 -1.30 13.21
C LEU A 120 13.24 0.14 12.99
N ILE A 121 13.61 1.06 13.92
CA ILE A 121 13.29 2.49 13.82
C ILE A 121 13.97 3.11 12.60
N GLU A 122 15.23 2.81 12.35
CA GLU A 122 15.97 3.29 11.17
C GLU A 122 15.35 2.82 9.87
N GLU A 123 14.92 1.56 9.77
CA GLU A 123 14.23 1.05 8.59
C GLU A 123 12.92 1.80 8.31
N PHE A 124 12.12 2.10 9.33
CA PHE A 124 10.92 2.93 9.17
C PHE A 124 11.26 4.36 8.77
N ALA A 125 12.30 4.97 9.34
CA ALA A 125 12.73 6.32 9.00
C ALA A 125 13.12 6.44 7.51
N GLU A 126 13.84 5.46 6.97
CA GLU A 126 14.19 5.43 5.55
C GLU A 126 12.93 5.36 4.66
N LEU A 127 11.93 4.57 5.03
CA LEU A 127 10.69 4.45 4.29
C LEU A 127 9.80 5.68 4.42
N GLU A 128 9.73 6.30 5.60
CA GLU A 128 8.99 7.55 5.82
C GLU A 128 9.51 8.68 4.95
N ALA A 129 10.84 8.76 4.75
CA ALA A 129 11.45 9.79 3.92
C ALA A 129 10.98 9.76 2.45
N VAL A 130 10.50 8.60 1.98
CA VAL A 130 10.09 8.37 0.59
C VAL A 130 8.64 7.91 0.43
N GLN A 131 7.88 7.84 1.52
CA GLN A 131 6.55 7.20 1.55
C GLN A 131 5.54 7.75 0.55
N PHE A 132 5.65 9.01 0.14
CA PHE A 132 4.76 9.64 -0.85
C PHE A 132 5.40 9.85 -2.22
N ASP A 133 6.61 9.35 -2.47
CA ASP A 133 7.34 9.58 -3.71
C ASP A 133 6.64 9.06 -4.96
N HIS A 134 5.85 7.99 -4.83
CA HIS A 134 5.08 7.41 -5.92
C HIS A 134 3.64 7.95 -6.03
N CYS A 135 3.25 8.87 -5.12
CA CYS A 135 1.96 9.52 -5.21
C CYS A 135 1.91 10.41 -6.46
N ASN A 136 1.04 10.09 -7.39
CA ASN A 136 0.86 10.77 -8.66
C ASN A 136 -0.62 11.13 -8.88
N PRO A 137 -0.97 12.01 -9.85
CA PRO A 137 -2.34 12.46 -10.06
C PRO A 137 -3.35 11.32 -10.30
N TYR A 138 -2.94 10.23 -10.96
CA TYR A 138 -3.78 9.07 -11.22
C TYR A 138 -4.19 8.36 -9.91
N TYR A 139 -3.23 8.22 -8.96
CA TYR A 139 -3.50 7.55 -7.68
C TYR A 139 -4.17 8.43 -6.64
N LYS A 140 -4.22 9.74 -6.81
CA LYS A 140 -4.91 10.64 -5.87
C LYS A 140 -6.35 10.26 -5.60
N ASN A 141 -7.04 9.67 -6.57
CA ASN A 141 -8.43 9.22 -6.45
C ASN A 141 -8.58 7.72 -6.17
N ARG A 142 -7.50 6.93 -6.27
CA ARG A 142 -7.53 5.47 -6.12
C ARG A 142 -7.06 4.98 -4.74
N VAL A 143 -6.58 5.90 -3.92
CA VAL A 143 -6.26 5.65 -2.52
C VAL A 143 -7.24 6.46 -1.67
N TRP A 144 -8.05 5.76 -0.88
CA TRP A 144 -9.05 6.35 -0.01
C TRP A 144 -8.63 6.20 1.45
N GLY A 145 -8.79 7.26 2.25
CA GLY A 145 -8.55 7.27 3.68
C GLY A 145 -9.86 7.16 4.46
N LEU A 146 -9.88 6.36 5.52
CA LEU A 146 -10.98 6.27 6.46
C LEU A 146 -10.45 6.52 7.88
N PHE A 147 -10.89 7.60 8.51
CA PHE A 147 -10.36 8.13 9.76
C PHE A 147 -11.38 8.06 10.88
N GLY A 148 -10.98 7.53 12.03
CA GLY A 148 -11.80 7.53 13.24
C GLY A 148 -11.83 8.92 13.88
N GLU A 149 -13.01 9.47 14.12
CA GLU A 149 -13.19 10.78 14.78
C GLU A 149 -12.75 10.76 16.25
N GLN A 150 -12.74 9.58 16.87
CA GLN A 150 -12.28 9.35 18.25
C GLN A 150 -10.87 8.74 18.31
N ASP A 151 -10.14 8.73 17.19
CA ASP A 151 -8.77 8.25 17.16
C ASP A 151 -7.86 9.23 17.90
N THR A 152 -7.24 8.78 19.00
CA THR A 152 -6.30 9.57 19.81
C THR A 152 -4.83 9.38 19.42
N LEU A 153 -4.55 8.49 18.45
CA LEU A 153 -3.20 8.16 18.02
C LEU A 153 -2.84 8.75 16.65
N ALA A 154 -3.77 8.68 15.69
CA ALA A 154 -3.50 8.95 14.29
C ALA A 154 -4.33 10.12 13.76
N HIS A 155 -3.84 11.33 13.87
CA HIS A 155 -4.47 12.56 13.37
C HIS A 155 -3.95 12.96 11.99
N PHE A 156 -3.82 11.99 11.05
CA PHE A 156 -3.14 12.19 9.77
C PHE A 156 -4.05 12.55 8.59
N SER A 157 -5.34 12.79 8.80
CA SER A 157 -6.24 13.23 7.73
C SER A 157 -5.75 14.51 7.00
N PRO A 158 -5.20 15.54 7.67
CA PRO A 158 -4.64 16.70 6.98
C PRO A 158 -3.40 16.38 6.14
N LEU A 159 -2.52 15.47 6.59
CA LEU A 159 -1.36 15.03 5.83
C LEU A 159 -1.80 14.18 4.63
N PHE A 160 -2.74 13.26 4.84
CA PHE A 160 -3.32 12.43 3.79
C PHE A 160 -3.89 13.29 2.64
N LEU A 161 -4.66 14.32 2.95
CA LEU A 161 -5.30 15.22 1.98
C LEU A 161 -4.31 16.09 1.17
N LYS A 162 -3.05 16.19 1.57
CA LYS A 162 -1.99 16.79 0.72
C LYS A 162 -1.63 15.90 -0.47
N HIS A 163 -1.84 14.60 -0.34
CA HIS A 163 -1.41 13.59 -1.32
C HIS A 163 -2.58 12.90 -2.03
N TYR A 164 -3.73 12.75 -1.37
CA TYR A 164 -4.90 12.02 -1.86
C TYR A 164 -6.17 12.86 -1.73
N ASN A 165 -7.21 12.53 -2.51
CA ASN A 165 -8.42 13.36 -2.62
C ASN A 165 -9.62 12.84 -1.80
N GLN A 166 -9.62 11.56 -1.40
CA GLN A 166 -10.80 10.90 -0.82
C GLN A 166 -10.56 10.53 0.64
N ALA A 167 -11.00 11.38 1.55
CA ALA A 167 -10.98 11.13 3.00
C ALA A 167 -12.40 11.00 3.53
N PHE A 168 -12.64 9.92 4.26
CA PHE A 168 -13.90 9.60 4.92
C PHE A 168 -13.66 9.54 6.43
N HIS A 169 -14.71 9.75 7.22
CA HIS A 169 -14.64 9.72 8.67
C HIS A 169 -15.72 8.79 9.25
N PHE A 170 -15.46 8.20 10.40
CA PHE A 170 -16.41 7.36 11.13
C PHE A 170 -16.30 7.62 12.63
N PRO A 171 -17.39 7.43 13.40
CA PRO A 171 -17.43 7.70 14.84
C PRO A 171 -16.74 6.56 15.65
N GLY A 172 -15.46 6.32 15.42
CA GLY A 172 -14.67 5.27 16.07
C GLY A 172 -13.26 5.71 16.40
N GLY A 173 -12.52 4.82 17.08
CA GLY A 173 -11.14 5.05 17.49
C GLY A 173 -10.11 4.47 16.52
N HIS A 174 -8.83 4.40 16.98
CA HIS A 174 -7.71 3.91 16.18
C HIS A 174 -7.85 2.43 15.76
N THR A 175 -8.37 1.60 16.65
CA THR A 175 -8.63 0.18 16.36
C THR A 175 -10.13 0.00 16.20
N PRO A 176 -10.62 -0.18 14.95
CA PRO A 176 -12.06 -0.35 14.72
C PRO A 176 -12.57 -1.67 15.32
N THR A 177 -13.75 -1.63 15.87
CA THR A 177 -14.50 -2.81 16.29
C THR A 177 -14.96 -3.62 15.06
N GLU A 178 -15.32 -4.89 15.26
CA GLU A 178 -15.86 -5.74 14.17
C GLU A 178 -17.13 -5.13 13.54
N GLN A 179 -17.98 -4.49 14.37
CA GLN A 179 -19.16 -3.79 13.87
C GLN A 179 -18.83 -2.56 13.03
N GLU A 180 -17.84 -1.77 13.45
CA GLU A 180 -17.37 -0.60 12.67
C GLU A 180 -16.74 -1.04 11.35
N VAL A 181 -16.01 -2.16 11.34
CA VAL A 181 -15.48 -2.73 10.09
C VAL A 181 -16.61 -3.07 9.11
N LYS A 182 -17.65 -3.74 9.57
CA LYS A 182 -18.82 -4.12 8.76
C LYS A 182 -19.63 -2.91 8.31
N THR A 183 -19.69 -1.86 9.13
CA THR A 183 -20.51 -0.66 8.86
C THR A 183 -19.80 0.37 7.99
N TRP A 184 -18.48 0.52 8.13
CA TRP A 184 -17.74 1.63 7.49
C TRP A 184 -16.69 1.15 6.48
N TYR A 185 -15.87 0.14 6.83
CA TYR A 185 -14.81 -0.34 5.93
C TYR A 185 -15.37 -1.18 4.78
N ALA A 186 -16.23 -2.14 5.08
CA ALA A 186 -16.75 -3.05 4.06
C ALA A 186 -17.54 -2.34 2.95
N PRO A 187 -18.45 -1.38 3.22
CA PRO A 187 -19.15 -0.65 2.16
C PRO A 187 -18.21 0.21 1.30
N LEU A 188 -17.21 0.87 1.90
CA LEU A 188 -16.22 1.63 1.13
C LEU A 188 -15.37 0.71 0.26
N ALA A 189 -14.90 -0.41 0.80
CA ALA A 189 -14.14 -1.40 0.06
C ALA A 189 -14.96 -2.00 -1.10
N GLN A 190 -16.23 -2.29 -0.87
CA GLN A 190 -17.14 -2.77 -1.91
C GLN A 190 -17.34 -1.72 -3.03
N LYS A 191 -17.49 -0.45 -2.66
CA LYS A 191 -17.57 0.66 -3.62
C LYS A 191 -16.29 0.74 -4.44
N MET A 192 -15.10 0.64 -3.83
CA MET A 192 -13.83 0.66 -4.54
C MET A 192 -13.66 -0.53 -5.49
N LEU A 193 -14.10 -1.74 -5.09
CA LEU A 193 -14.07 -2.92 -5.95
C LEU A 193 -14.99 -2.82 -7.17
N MET A 194 -16.06 -2.02 -7.09
CA MET A 194 -16.96 -1.72 -8.23
C MET A 194 -16.42 -0.59 -9.10
N GLU A 195 -15.83 0.44 -8.48
CA GLU A 195 -15.37 1.66 -9.17
C GLU A 195 -14.02 1.45 -9.86
N PHE A 196 -13.11 0.69 -9.24
CA PHE A 196 -11.75 0.51 -9.72
C PHE A 196 -11.46 -0.93 -10.15
N SER A 197 -10.62 -1.08 -11.16
CA SER A 197 -10.07 -2.37 -11.56
C SER A 197 -8.55 -2.34 -11.44
N ALA A 198 -7.99 -3.33 -10.73
CA ALA A 198 -6.54 -3.53 -10.67
C ALA A 198 -5.93 -3.98 -12.02
N LYS A 199 -6.80 -4.39 -12.98
CA LYS A 199 -6.40 -4.85 -14.32
C LYS A 199 -6.55 -3.79 -15.39
N GLU A 200 -6.77 -2.53 -15.01
CA GLU A 200 -6.81 -1.44 -15.98
C GLU A 200 -5.45 -1.25 -16.65
N GLU A 201 -5.49 -0.89 -17.93
CA GLU A 201 -4.28 -0.55 -18.66
C GLU A 201 -3.64 0.70 -18.04
N ARG A 202 -2.35 0.62 -17.76
CA ARG A 202 -1.59 1.68 -17.13
C ARG A 202 -0.70 2.36 -18.17
N TYR A 203 -0.72 3.67 -18.18
CA TYR A 203 0.05 4.48 -19.11
C TYR A 203 0.96 5.45 -18.36
N PHE A 204 2.15 5.65 -18.91
CA PHE A 204 3.17 6.47 -18.28
C PHE A 204 3.77 7.46 -19.27
N GLN A 205 4.06 8.66 -18.80
CA GLN A 205 4.85 9.63 -19.54
C GLN A 205 6.25 9.73 -18.94
N HIS A 206 7.26 9.51 -19.76
CA HIS A 206 8.64 9.78 -19.38
C HIS A 206 8.88 11.28 -19.27
N PHE A 207 9.74 11.75 -18.36
CA PHE A 207 10.02 13.19 -18.17
C PHE A 207 10.49 13.93 -19.43
N LYS A 208 10.93 13.21 -20.46
CA LYS A 208 11.27 13.75 -21.78
C LYS A 208 10.08 13.82 -22.76
N GLY A 209 8.85 13.47 -22.32
CA GLY A 209 7.62 13.59 -23.09
C GLY A 209 7.11 12.31 -23.76
N GLY A 210 7.95 11.28 -23.97
CA GLY A 210 7.50 10.00 -24.55
C GLY A 210 6.44 9.31 -23.70
N LYS A 211 5.41 8.73 -24.35
CA LYS A 211 4.32 8.00 -23.70
C LYS A 211 4.49 6.51 -23.89
N TYR A 212 4.13 5.73 -22.88
CA TYR A 212 4.35 4.29 -22.82
C TYR A 212 3.18 3.59 -22.15
N LYS A 213 2.90 2.36 -22.58
CA LYS A 213 1.99 1.44 -21.93
C LYS A 213 2.80 0.51 -21.02
N PHE A 214 2.40 0.40 -19.75
CA PHE A 214 2.91 -0.62 -18.85
C PHE A 214 2.35 -1.97 -19.28
N ILE A 215 3.19 -2.97 -19.40
CA ILE A 215 2.78 -4.32 -19.81
C ILE A 215 2.71 -5.22 -18.58
N HIS A 216 3.84 -5.45 -17.91
CA HIS A 216 3.93 -6.23 -16.69
C HIS A 216 5.26 -5.99 -15.96
N SER A 217 5.37 -6.47 -14.73
CA SER A 217 6.66 -6.62 -14.05
C SER A 217 7.21 -8.03 -14.27
N ALA A 218 8.52 -8.14 -14.42
CA ALA A 218 9.25 -9.39 -14.57
C ALA A 218 10.45 -9.40 -13.62
N PHE A 219 11.14 -10.54 -13.52
CA PHE A 219 12.45 -10.61 -12.91
C PHE A 219 13.52 -10.78 -14.00
N ASP A 220 14.62 -10.08 -13.86
CA ASP A 220 15.84 -10.38 -14.60
C ASP A 220 16.34 -11.76 -14.16
N SER A 221 16.60 -12.66 -15.12
CA SER A 221 16.94 -14.05 -14.83
C SER A 221 18.31 -14.21 -14.16
N GLU A 222 19.23 -13.29 -14.42
CA GLU A 222 20.60 -13.32 -13.90
C GLU A 222 20.73 -12.64 -12.54
N THR A 223 20.21 -11.39 -12.48
CA THR A 223 20.37 -10.55 -11.29
C THR A 223 19.26 -10.71 -10.28
N GLN A 224 18.16 -11.36 -10.66
CA GLN A 224 16.92 -11.43 -9.88
C GLN A 224 16.34 -10.04 -9.54
N GLU A 225 16.80 -9.00 -10.24
CA GLU A 225 16.28 -7.65 -10.09
C GLU A 225 14.88 -7.54 -10.72
N ARG A 226 14.00 -6.81 -10.06
CA ARG A 226 12.66 -6.58 -10.58
C ARG A 226 12.70 -5.55 -11.72
N MET A 227 12.08 -5.92 -12.85
CA MET A 227 12.01 -5.13 -14.08
C MET A 227 10.57 -4.72 -14.35
N VAL A 228 10.39 -3.54 -14.95
CA VAL A 228 9.15 -3.12 -15.60
C VAL A 228 9.31 -3.32 -17.10
N VAL A 229 8.39 -4.09 -17.70
CA VAL A 229 8.27 -4.24 -19.15
C VAL A 229 7.20 -3.25 -19.63
N TYR A 230 7.54 -2.42 -20.62
CA TYR A 230 6.67 -1.37 -21.12
C TYR A 230 6.84 -1.19 -22.62
N GLN A 231 5.79 -0.72 -23.30
CA GLN A 231 5.74 -0.52 -24.74
C GLN A 231 5.70 0.97 -25.09
N ALA A 232 6.53 1.42 -26.00
CA ALA A 232 6.45 2.78 -26.54
C ALA A 232 5.13 2.97 -27.32
N LEU A 233 4.48 4.12 -27.15
CA LEU A 233 3.27 4.48 -27.92
C LEU A 233 3.60 5.39 -29.13
N TYR A 234 4.84 5.31 -29.58
CA TYR A 234 5.36 6.09 -30.72
C TYR A 234 6.39 5.25 -31.50
N GLY A 235 6.76 5.74 -32.67
CA GLY A 235 7.72 5.06 -33.54
C GLY A 235 7.30 3.65 -33.91
N ASP A 236 8.20 2.71 -33.78
CA ASP A 236 8.01 1.26 -34.04
C ASP A 236 7.28 0.51 -32.93
N GLN A 237 6.82 1.22 -31.88
CA GLN A 237 6.12 0.66 -30.73
C GLN A 237 6.90 -0.47 -30.01
N ALA A 238 8.22 -0.34 -29.98
CA ALA A 238 9.09 -1.33 -29.35
C ALA A 238 8.80 -1.56 -27.88
N TYR A 239 9.07 -2.79 -27.43
CA TYR A 239 9.03 -3.18 -26.02
C TYR A 239 10.38 -2.92 -25.36
N TRP A 240 10.34 -2.42 -24.15
CA TRP A 240 11.50 -2.10 -23.33
C TRP A 240 11.37 -2.73 -21.96
N ALA A 241 12.49 -3.04 -21.33
CA ALA A 241 12.58 -3.43 -19.94
C ALA A 241 13.51 -2.49 -19.17
N ARG A 242 13.17 -2.17 -17.93
CA ARG A 242 13.95 -1.30 -17.05
C ARG A 242 13.83 -1.77 -15.60
N PRO A 243 14.92 -1.70 -14.80
CA PRO A 243 14.80 -1.92 -13.36
C PRO A 243 13.66 -1.10 -12.74
N GLU A 244 12.82 -1.77 -11.95
CA GLU A 244 11.61 -1.17 -11.36
C GLU A 244 11.95 0.08 -10.53
N LYS A 245 13.03 0.02 -9.72
CA LYS A 245 13.55 1.17 -8.96
C LYS A 245 13.94 2.36 -9.84
N MET A 246 14.39 2.10 -11.07
CA MET A 246 14.69 3.18 -12.02
C MET A 246 13.45 3.69 -12.73
N PHE A 247 12.47 2.81 -13.01
CA PHE A 247 11.22 3.19 -13.67
C PHE A 247 10.41 4.13 -12.78
N PHE A 248 10.17 3.74 -11.54
CA PHE A 248 9.42 4.53 -10.56
C PHE A 248 10.29 5.57 -9.83
N GLY A 249 11.60 5.57 -10.04
CA GLY A 249 12.52 6.47 -9.38
C GLY A 249 12.55 7.89 -9.96
N LYS A 250 13.26 8.76 -9.26
CA LYS A 250 13.49 10.15 -9.65
C LYS A 250 14.76 10.30 -10.50
N VAL A 251 14.81 11.36 -11.26
CA VAL A 251 15.99 11.79 -12.04
C VAL A 251 16.21 13.29 -11.83
N THR A 252 17.44 13.68 -11.57
CA THR A 252 17.82 15.10 -11.45
C THR A 252 18.52 15.55 -12.72
N ARG A 253 18.04 16.66 -13.31
CA ARG A 253 18.67 17.34 -14.44
C ARG A 253 18.57 18.85 -14.25
N ASP A 254 19.64 19.56 -14.54
CA ASP A 254 19.70 21.02 -14.46
C ASP A 254 19.18 21.57 -13.13
N GLY A 255 19.56 20.90 -12.02
CA GLY A 255 19.14 21.26 -10.67
C GLY A 255 17.68 20.98 -10.32
N ARG A 256 16.89 20.36 -11.24
CA ARG A 256 15.50 20.00 -11.02
C ARG A 256 15.33 18.48 -10.93
N THR A 257 14.50 18.03 -9.98
CA THR A 257 14.20 16.61 -9.77
C THR A 257 12.80 16.30 -10.29
N PHE A 258 12.69 15.23 -11.08
CA PHE A 258 11.45 14.75 -11.70
C PHE A 258 11.25 13.27 -11.38
N ASN A 259 10.01 12.81 -11.36
CA ASN A 259 9.75 11.37 -11.52
C ASN A 259 10.22 10.97 -12.93
N ARG A 260 10.97 9.87 -13.06
CA ARG A 260 11.43 9.40 -14.37
C ARG A 260 10.25 9.07 -15.28
N PHE A 261 9.23 8.40 -14.75
CA PHE A 261 7.95 8.18 -15.38
C PHE A 261 6.84 8.65 -14.45
N THR A 262 5.83 9.32 -14.99
CA THR A 262 4.63 9.74 -14.27
C THR A 262 3.44 9.03 -14.89
N GLU A 263 2.62 8.37 -14.08
CA GLU A 263 1.41 7.72 -14.56
C GLU A 263 0.43 8.78 -15.07
N ILE A 264 -0.17 8.51 -16.22
CA ILE A 264 -1.09 9.41 -16.91
C ILE A 264 -2.36 8.67 -17.32
N ASP A 265 -3.44 9.42 -17.44
CA ASP A 265 -4.67 8.96 -18.05
C ASP A 265 -4.59 9.25 -19.57
N ILE A 266 -4.80 8.23 -20.39
CA ILE A 266 -4.91 8.41 -21.85
C ILE A 266 -6.40 8.22 -22.17
N LYS A 267 -7.13 9.33 -22.21
CA LYS A 267 -8.47 9.37 -22.76
C LYS A 267 -8.43 9.45 -24.28
#